data_9eca8e3efd12ea18f3931405c4180ec6
#
_entry.id   9eca8e3efd12ea18f3931405c4180ec6
#
_cell.length_a   1.000
_cell.length_b   1.000
_cell.length_c   1.000
_cell.angle_alpha   90.00
_cell.angle_beta   90.00
_cell.angle_gamma   90.00
#
_symmetry.space_group_name_H-M   'P 1'
#
loop_
_entity.id
_entity.type
_entity.pdbx_description
1 polymer ?
#
loop_
_entity_poly.entity_id
_entity_poly.type
_entity_poly.pdbx_seq_one_letter_code
_entity_poly.pdbx_strand_id
1 'polypeptide(L)'
;MGNDVVLTPEEDVAAKRDDLQIFDSVQAAQRRYSWTPYIPARCVTLVQGDPQTGKSTVVRAIAAALSNGSPLPPDSEQREPMRVLYQNAEDDFTSVIVPHLKVLGADMSNFARINEDHAPLFFYDERIEEYIERFQPQLVIFDTLQRYAGGKVNLNDLTAVTALFDYLTDIAKRHDCAVVVVSHLNKQDNKAEYKGFGSVGIRASVRSTLTSGKIGEGTGRFGLFHSKSNGIRPGAPLEFEIFGDAEVRWLGISKLTERQLLSGKGNEKKKGKYAIARKWLEENLADGNAIWTADISEAMEEIGTSFMTAKRVKQDLGIRHFRRDNKVWWSFDIPDDADLDDDYE
;
A
#
# COMPACT_ATOMS: atom_id res chain seq x y z
N MET A 1 -38.41 64.90 0.53
CA MET A 1 -39.17 64.05 -0.33
C MET A 1 -38.34 62.81 -0.55
N GLY A 2 -38.61 61.78 0.22
CA GLY A 2 -37.89 60.52 0.11
C GLY A 2 -38.55 59.67 -0.97
N ASN A 3 -37.77 59.15 -1.86
CA ASN A 3 -38.22 58.10 -2.79
C ASN A 3 -38.00 56.76 -2.13
N ASP A 4 -39.06 56.23 -1.50
CA ASP A 4 -39.13 54.85 -1.13
C ASP A 4 -39.29 54.02 -2.39
N VAL A 5 -38.22 53.33 -2.78
CA VAL A 5 -38.28 52.31 -3.82
C VAL A 5 -38.95 51.08 -3.19
N VAL A 6 -40.22 50.93 -3.48
CA VAL A 6 -40.99 49.71 -3.17
C VAL A 6 -40.49 48.63 -4.11
N LEU A 7 -39.64 47.73 -3.64
CA LEU A 7 -39.28 46.51 -4.36
C LEU A 7 -40.54 45.64 -4.50
N THR A 8 -40.91 45.28 -5.71
CA THR A 8 -42.01 44.39 -5.97
C THR A 8 -41.71 42.96 -5.54
N PRO A 9 -42.68 42.18 -5.07
CA PRO A 9 -42.47 40.79 -4.59
C PRO A 9 -42.00 39.81 -5.69
N GLU A 10 -41.83 40.25 -6.92
CA GLU A 10 -41.43 39.39 -8.06
C GLU A 10 -39.93 39.31 -8.28
N GLU A 11 -39.11 40.17 -7.64
CA GLU A 11 -37.67 40.13 -7.79
C GLU A 11 -36.94 39.25 -6.73
N ASP A 12 -37.64 38.67 -5.78
CA ASP A 12 -37.11 37.81 -4.70
C ASP A 12 -37.35 36.32 -4.94
N VAL A 13 -37.73 35.95 -6.16
CA VAL A 13 -37.58 34.55 -6.59
C VAL A 13 -36.15 34.37 -7.03
N ALA A 14 -35.22 34.34 -6.06
CA ALA A 14 -33.91 33.73 -6.26
C ALA A 14 -34.12 32.46 -7.05
N ALA A 15 -33.56 32.41 -8.26
CA ALA A 15 -33.70 31.30 -9.19
C ALA A 15 -33.63 30.02 -8.37
N LYS A 16 -34.73 29.25 -8.24
CA LYS A 16 -34.75 27.98 -7.59
C LYS A 16 -33.64 27.19 -8.25
N ARG A 17 -32.55 26.96 -7.50
CA ARG A 17 -31.48 26.07 -7.96
C ARG A 17 -32.16 24.76 -8.24
N ASP A 18 -32.24 24.35 -9.50
CA ASP A 18 -32.70 23.04 -9.88
C ASP A 18 -31.56 22.07 -9.61
N ASP A 19 -31.39 21.77 -8.34
CA ASP A 19 -30.33 20.85 -7.86
C ASP A 19 -30.73 19.39 -8.13
N LEU A 20 -31.95 19.15 -8.66
CA LEU A 20 -32.42 17.83 -9.04
C LEU A 20 -32.05 17.49 -10.47
N GLN A 21 -31.16 16.50 -10.66
CA GLN A 21 -30.80 15.98 -11.97
C GLN A 21 -31.39 14.58 -12.19
N ILE A 22 -32.22 14.45 -13.24
CA ILE A 22 -32.78 13.16 -13.64
C ILE A 22 -31.72 12.40 -14.44
N PHE A 23 -31.48 11.13 -14.11
CA PHE A 23 -30.40 10.32 -14.73
C PHE A 23 -30.58 10.09 -16.22
N ASP A 24 -31.79 10.13 -16.75
CA ASP A 24 -32.06 10.01 -18.18
C ASP A 24 -31.40 11.15 -19.01
N SER A 25 -31.22 12.32 -18.40
CA SER A 25 -30.54 13.47 -19.01
C SER A 25 -29.00 13.40 -18.91
N VAL A 26 -28.42 12.42 -18.19
CA VAL A 26 -26.99 12.30 -17.93
C VAL A 26 -26.32 11.42 -19.00
N GLN A 27 -25.40 11.99 -19.76
CA GLN A 27 -24.59 11.21 -20.68
C GLN A 27 -23.57 10.38 -19.92
N ALA A 28 -23.60 9.06 -20.15
CA ALA A 28 -22.59 8.16 -19.59
C ALA A 28 -21.22 8.43 -20.20
N ALA A 29 -20.20 8.64 -19.36
CA ALA A 29 -18.82 8.80 -19.77
C ALA A 29 -17.97 7.63 -19.31
N GLN A 30 -17.03 7.21 -20.14
CA GLN A 30 -16.06 6.20 -19.74
C GLN A 30 -15.08 6.78 -18.71
N ARG A 31 -14.75 5.97 -17.72
CA ARG A 31 -13.76 6.33 -16.72
C ARG A 31 -12.37 6.37 -17.34
N ARG A 32 -11.68 7.48 -17.20
CA ARG A 32 -10.30 7.66 -17.67
C ARG A 32 -9.30 7.31 -16.58
N TYR A 33 -8.10 6.94 -16.99
CA TYR A 33 -7.00 6.56 -16.13
C TYR A 33 -5.69 7.17 -16.62
N SER A 34 -4.87 7.65 -15.70
CA SER A 34 -3.46 7.95 -15.98
C SER A 34 -2.67 6.65 -16.11
N TRP A 35 -3.04 5.62 -15.32
CA TRP A 35 -2.50 4.27 -15.43
C TRP A 35 -3.59 3.23 -15.11
N THR A 36 -4.05 2.52 -16.12
CA THR A 36 -5.15 1.53 -16.01
C THR A 36 -4.66 0.24 -15.36
N PRO A 37 -5.37 -0.30 -14.35
CA PRO A 37 -6.51 0.27 -13.63
C PRO A 37 -6.10 0.96 -12.32
N TYR A 38 -4.82 1.29 -12.13
CA TYR A 38 -4.19 1.63 -10.86
C TYR A 38 -4.41 3.10 -10.45
N ILE A 39 -4.30 4.04 -11.41
CA ILE A 39 -4.40 5.48 -11.15
C ILE A 39 -5.55 6.07 -11.97
N PRO A 40 -6.77 6.12 -11.40
CA PRO A 40 -7.90 6.74 -12.07
C PRO A 40 -7.73 8.27 -12.15
N ALA A 41 -8.08 8.86 -13.28
CA ALA A 41 -8.17 10.30 -13.44
C ALA A 41 -9.29 10.88 -12.55
N ARG A 42 -9.18 12.16 -12.19
CA ARG A 42 -10.17 12.90 -11.39
C ARG A 42 -10.41 12.29 -10.00
N CYS A 43 -9.42 11.60 -9.49
CA CYS A 43 -9.49 10.88 -8.21
C CYS A 43 -8.17 10.97 -7.47
N VAL A 44 -8.22 10.69 -6.17
CA VAL A 44 -7.02 10.50 -5.35
C VAL A 44 -6.66 9.02 -5.29
N THR A 45 -5.39 8.71 -5.56
CA THR A 45 -4.76 7.42 -5.35
C THR A 45 -3.77 7.52 -4.20
N LEU A 46 -3.91 6.65 -3.21
CA LEU A 46 -2.97 6.51 -2.10
C LEU A 46 -1.90 5.47 -2.46
N VAL A 47 -0.61 5.82 -2.33
CA VAL A 47 0.49 4.87 -2.36
C VAL A 47 1.05 4.72 -0.96
N GLN A 48 0.93 3.54 -0.37
CA GLN A 48 1.30 3.29 1.02
C GLN A 48 2.25 2.10 1.17
N GLY A 49 2.88 2.00 2.32
CA GLY A 49 3.76 0.88 2.68
C GLY A 49 4.70 1.26 3.83
N ASP A 50 5.38 0.27 4.37
CA ASP A 50 6.41 0.47 5.41
C ASP A 50 7.55 1.37 4.89
N PRO A 51 8.34 2.01 5.77
CA PRO A 51 9.58 2.67 5.36
C PRO A 51 10.48 1.74 4.55
N GLN A 52 11.20 2.30 3.58
CA GLN A 52 12.14 1.56 2.71
C GLN A 52 11.50 0.42 1.88
N THR A 53 10.22 0.54 1.51
CA THR A 53 9.54 -0.39 0.58
C THR A 53 9.51 0.12 -0.86
N GLY A 54 10.34 1.09 -1.22
CA GLY A 54 10.47 1.59 -2.59
C GLY A 54 9.32 2.49 -3.07
N LYS A 55 8.45 3.00 -2.17
CA LYS A 55 7.28 3.83 -2.53
C LYS A 55 7.63 5.04 -3.40
N SER A 56 8.50 5.91 -2.89
CA SER A 56 8.89 7.13 -3.61
C SER A 56 9.60 6.80 -4.93
N THR A 57 10.44 5.76 -4.93
CA THR A 57 11.17 5.32 -6.14
C THR A 57 10.20 4.79 -7.21
N VAL A 58 9.24 3.93 -6.85
CA VAL A 58 8.28 3.41 -7.84
C VAL A 58 7.31 4.49 -8.31
N VAL A 59 6.93 5.45 -7.44
CA VAL A 59 6.10 6.60 -7.84
C VAL A 59 6.85 7.50 -8.82
N ARG A 60 8.16 7.75 -8.61
CA ARG A 60 9.01 8.46 -9.57
C ARG A 60 9.11 7.71 -10.90
N ALA A 61 9.26 6.39 -10.87
CA ALA A 61 9.30 5.58 -12.10
C ALA A 61 7.98 5.63 -12.88
N ILE A 62 6.84 5.57 -12.17
CA ILE A 62 5.52 5.73 -12.79
C ILE A 62 5.39 7.13 -13.40
N ALA A 63 5.76 8.17 -12.66
CA ALA A 63 5.72 9.56 -13.13
C ALA A 63 6.61 9.78 -14.35
N ALA A 64 7.83 9.23 -14.35
CA ALA A 64 8.76 9.29 -15.48
C ALA A 64 8.17 8.63 -16.72
N ALA A 65 7.63 7.43 -16.60
CA ALA A 65 6.99 6.71 -17.71
C ALA A 65 5.75 7.48 -18.27
N LEU A 66 4.94 8.07 -17.38
CA LEU A 66 3.79 8.88 -17.81
C LEU A 66 4.23 10.18 -18.48
N SER A 67 5.34 10.79 -18.05
CA SER A 67 5.83 12.04 -18.62
C SER A 67 6.30 11.92 -20.06
N ASN A 68 6.84 10.77 -20.44
CA ASN A 68 7.34 10.48 -21.79
C ASN A 68 6.44 9.55 -22.61
N GLY A 69 5.28 9.15 -22.07
CA GLY A 69 4.33 8.26 -22.74
C GLY A 69 4.75 6.79 -22.79
N SER A 70 5.78 6.38 -22.04
CA SER A 70 6.25 4.99 -22.01
C SER A 70 5.21 4.03 -21.44
N PRO A 71 5.22 2.75 -21.87
CA PRO A 71 4.35 1.72 -21.33
C PRO A 71 4.57 1.49 -19.84
N LEU A 72 3.50 1.17 -19.11
CA LEU A 72 3.51 0.71 -17.73
C LEU A 72 2.77 -0.64 -17.64
N PRO A 73 3.29 -1.62 -16.87
CA PRO A 73 2.66 -2.92 -16.77
C PRO A 73 1.22 -2.81 -16.18
N PRO A 74 0.33 -3.76 -16.48
CA PRO A 74 0.59 -4.93 -17.32
C PRO A 74 0.55 -4.64 -18.83
N ASP A 75 0.22 -3.40 -19.22
CA ASP A 75 0.09 -3.01 -20.61
C ASP A 75 1.47 -2.77 -21.26
N SER A 76 1.51 -2.93 -22.58
CA SER A 76 2.68 -2.62 -23.40
C SER A 76 2.42 -1.47 -24.38
N GLU A 77 1.27 -0.81 -24.28
CA GLU A 77 0.89 0.27 -25.17
C GLU A 77 1.51 1.59 -24.76
N GLN A 78 1.97 2.35 -25.75
CA GLN A 78 2.38 3.74 -25.56
C GLN A 78 1.17 4.61 -25.24
N ARG A 79 1.41 5.69 -24.52
CA ARG A 79 0.41 6.67 -24.07
C ARG A 79 0.80 8.06 -24.53
N GLU A 80 -0.16 8.97 -24.49
CA GLU A 80 0.15 10.38 -24.63
C GLU A 80 0.96 10.85 -23.40
N PRO A 81 2.06 11.57 -23.62
CA PRO A 81 2.87 12.15 -22.52
C PRO A 81 2.02 13.05 -21.63
N MET A 82 2.28 13.00 -20.33
CA MET A 82 1.55 13.75 -19.32
C MET A 82 2.44 14.78 -18.62
N ARG A 83 1.90 15.97 -18.35
CA ARG A 83 2.53 16.91 -17.43
C ARG A 83 2.34 16.47 -15.99
N VAL A 84 3.42 16.48 -15.23
CA VAL A 84 3.48 16.01 -13.85
C VAL A 84 3.88 17.14 -12.91
N LEU A 85 3.03 17.51 -11.98
CA LEU A 85 3.38 18.37 -10.85
C LEU A 85 3.84 17.49 -9.70
N TYR A 86 5.16 17.46 -9.41
CA TYR A 86 5.76 16.58 -8.42
C TYR A 86 6.25 17.35 -7.21
N GLN A 87 5.58 17.16 -6.07
CA GLN A 87 5.94 17.76 -4.80
C GLN A 87 6.61 16.71 -3.90
N ASN A 88 7.83 17.00 -3.48
CA ASN A 88 8.59 16.21 -2.51
C ASN A 88 9.28 17.17 -1.54
N ALA A 89 9.18 16.88 -0.25
CA ALA A 89 9.77 17.70 0.80
C ALA A 89 10.67 16.90 1.76
N GLU A 90 11.02 15.66 1.39
CA GLU A 90 11.94 14.80 2.15
C GLU A 90 13.33 14.78 1.53
N ASP A 91 13.41 14.71 0.19
CA ASP A 91 14.65 14.60 -0.55
C ASP A 91 15.03 15.94 -1.18
N ASP A 92 16.34 16.22 -1.28
CA ASP A 92 16.84 17.39 -2.02
C ASP A 92 16.52 17.29 -3.51
N PHE A 93 15.93 18.36 -4.02
CA PHE A 93 15.40 18.35 -5.39
C PHE A 93 16.50 18.25 -6.43
N THR A 94 17.60 18.97 -6.21
CA THR A 94 18.70 19.12 -7.18
C THR A 94 19.61 17.90 -7.20
N SER A 95 19.96 17.38 -6.02
CA SER A 95 20.94 16.30 -5.87
C SER A 95 20.32 14.91 -5.85
N VAL A 96 18.99 14.76 -5.61
CA VAL A 96 18.31 13.47 -5.53
C VAL A 96 17.21 13.33 -6.56
N ILE A 97 16.20 14.21 -6.53
CA ILE A 97 14.97 14.04 -7.33
C ILE A 97 15.26 14.15 -8.83
N VAL A 98 15.90 15.24 -9.24
CA VAL A 98 16.20 15.50 -10.68
C VAL A 98 17.14 14.43 -11.25
N PRO A 99 18.25 14.04 -10.60
CA PRO A 99 19.07 12.92 -11.07
C PRO A 99 18.29 11.61 -11.21
N HIS A 100 17.49 11.23 -10.21
CA HIS A 100 16.67 10.01 -10.28
C HIS A 100 15.66 10.04 -11.43
N LEU A 101 14.95 11.16 -11.65
CA LEU A 101 14.01 11.28 -12.76
C LEU A 101 14.72 11.14 -14.12
N LYS A 102 15.92 11.69 -14.27
CA LYS A 102 16.74 11.53 -15.48
C LYS A 102 17.16 10.08 -15.71
N VAL A 103 17.60 9.36 -14.66
CA VAL A 103 17.95 7.93 -14.74
C VAL A 103 16.74 7.10 -15.13
N LEU A 104 15.55 7.46 -14.65
CA LEU A 104 14.28 6.81 -14.98
C LEU A 104 13.74 7.18 -16.38
N GLY A 105 14.46 8.04 -17.14
CA GLY A 105 14.07 8.42 -18.50
C GLY A 105 12.93 9.41 -18.58
N ALA A 106 12.70 10.22 -17.54
CA ALA A 106 11.64 11.21 -17.52
C ALA A 106 11.82 12.28 -18.61
N ASP A 107 10.74 12.70 -19.25
CA ASP A 107 10.75 13.95 -20.00
C ASP A 107 10.64 15.13 -19.02
N MET A 108 11.79 15.74 -18.76
CA MET A 108 11.91 16.83 -17.78
C MET A 108 11.13 18.08 -18.17
N SER A 109 10.78 18.26 -19.45
CA SER A 109 9.94 19.39 -19.91
C SER A 109 8.49 19.25 -19.45
N ASN A 110 8.07 18.03 -19.12
CA ASN A 110 6.76 17.69 -18.58
C ASN A 110 6.71 17.66 -17.05
N PHE A 111 7.81 18.03 -16.35
CA PHE A 111 7.83 18.10 -14.90
C PHE A 111 7.87 19.54 -14.39
N ALA A 112 7.10 19.80 -13.35
CA ALA A 112 7.16 21.02 -12.56
C ALA A 112 7.06 20.73 -11.06
N ARG A 113 7.51 21.67 -10.25
CA ARG A 113 7.24 21.73 -8.80
C ARG A 113 6.81 23.15 -8.40
N ILE A 114 6.08 23.26 -7.31
CA ILE A 114 5.92 24.52 -6.60
C ILE A 114 7.17 24.71 -5.75
N ASN A 115 7.87 25.82 -5.93
CA ASN A 115 9.10 26.09 -5.18
C ASN A 115 8.75 26.45 -3.71
N GLU A 116 9.40 25.76 -2.79
CA GLU A 116 9.21 25.92 -1.34
C GLU A 116 10.37 26.69 -0.66
N ASP A 117 11.32 27.24 -1.43
CA ASP A 117 12.51 27.92 -0.89
C ASP A 117 12.15 29.15 -0.06
N HIS A 118 11.03 29.82 -0.35
CA HIS A 118 10.57 31.00 0.37
C HIS A 118 9.51 30.71 1.42
N ALA A 119 8.68 29.70 1.21
CA ALA A 119 7.64 29.30 2.15
C ALA A 119 7.29 27.81 1.96
N PRO A 120 7.24 27.04 3.06
CA PRO A 120 6.83 25.64 2.98
C PRO A 120 5.41 25.53 2.44
N LEU A 121 5.16 24.47 1.67
CA LEU A 121 3.85 24.16 1.12
C LEU A 121 3.11 23.20 2.05
N PHE A 122 1.83 23.45 2.25
CA PHE A 122 0.93 22.55 2.99
C PHE A 122 -0.36 22.35 2.21
N PHE A 123 -1.09 21.28 2.48
CA PHE A 123 -2.45 21.14 1.94
C PHE A 123 -3.31 22.34 2.34
N TYR A 124 -4.27 22.73 1.51
CA TYR A 124 -5.07 23.96 1.55
C TYR A 124 -4.31 25.26 1.26
N ASP A 125 -3.07 25.19 0.79
CA ASP A 125 -2.34 26.36 0.32
C ASP A 125 -2.86 26.75 -1.09
N GLU A 126 -3.24 27.98 -1.27
CA GLU A 126 -3.83 28.50 -2.53
C GLU A 126 -2.88 28.35 -3.72
N ARG A 127 -1.56 28.33 -3.48
CA ARG A 127 -0.54 28.10 -4.52
C ARG A 127 -0.71 26.75 -5.21
N ILE A 128 -1.27 25.74 -4.54
CA ILE A 128 -1.50 24.42 -5.17
C ILE A 128 -2.44 24.59 -6.37
N GLU A 129 -3.56 25.23 -6.16
CA GLU A 129 -4.56 25.41 -7.21
C GLU A 129 -4.12 26.39 -8.29
N GLU A 130 -3.50 27.52 -7.89
CA GLU A 130 -2.92 28.50 -8.82
C GLU A 130 -1.93 27.84 -9.80
N TYR A 131 -1.01 27.03 -9.29
CA TYR A 131 0.00 26.38 -10.15
C TYR A 131 -0.56 25.20 -10.94
N ILE A 132 -1.57 24.49 -10.44
CA ILE A 132 -2.30 23.50 -11.23
C ILE A 132 -3.00 24.19 -12.42
N GLU A 133 -3.67 25.31 -12.22
CA GLU A 133 -4.30 26.08 -13.30
C GLU A 133 -3.28 26.57 -14.33
N ARG A 134 -2.15 27.07 -13.87
CA ARG A 134 -1.10 27.58 -14.73
C ARG A 134 -0.37 26.51 -15.52
N PHE A 135 -0.01 25.38 -14.88
CA PHE A 135 0.76 24.29 -15.49
C PHE A 135 -0.12 23.25 -16.16
N GLN A 136 -1.39 23.11 -15.73
CA GLN A 136 -2.37 22.13 -16.23
C GLN A 136 -1.81 20.69 -16.24
N PRO A 137 -1.35 20.16 -15.12
CA PRO A 137 -0.83 18.79 -15.04
C PRO A 137 -1.96 17.77 -15.18
N GLN A 138 -1.69 16.63 -15.80
CA GLN A 138 -2.58 15.48 -15.78
C GLN A 138 -2.33 14.59 -14.55
N LEU A 139 -1.16 14.75 -13.90
CA LEU A 139 -0.79 14.04 -12.69
C LEU A 139 -0.19 15.00 -11.65
N VAL A 140 -0.72 14.99 -10.45
CA VAL A 140 -0.20 15.74 -9.29
C VAL A 140 0.25 14.73 -8.24
N ILE A 141 1.47 14.86 -7.72
CA ILE A 141 2.04 13.94 -6.73
C ILE A 141 2.47 14.71 -5.50
N PHE A 142 2.07 14.23 -4.32
CA PHE A 142 2.53 14.69 -3.01
C PHE A 142 3.27 13.56 -2.28
N ASP A 143 4.55 13.70 -2.08
CA ASP A 143 5.45 12.74 -1.42
C ASP A 143 6.16 13.46 -0.24
N THR A 144 5.63 13.40 1.01
CA THR A 144 4.62 12.48 1.54
C THR A 144 3.41 13.20 2.16
N LEU A 145 2.32 12.46 2.40
CA LEU A 145 1.12 12.95 3.10
C LEU A 145 1.46 13.67 4.41
N GLN A 146 2.30 13.02 5.22
CA GLN A 146 2.65 13.51 6.55
C GLN A 146 3.32 14.89 6.50
N ARG A 147 4.16 15.10 5.50
CA ARG A 147 4.88 16.35 5.33
C ARG A 147 3.95 17.49 4.91
N TYR A 148 3.09 17.25 3.93
CA TYR A 148 2.17 18.27 3.42
C TYR A 148 0.95 18.50 4.32
N ALA A 149 0.63 17.58 5.24
CA ALA A 149 -0.34 17.82 6.30
C ALA A 149 0.18 18.85 7.33
N GLY A 150 1.50 18.88 7.60
CA GLY A 150 2.24 19.94 8.30
C GLY A 150 1.73 20.31 9.69
N GLY A 151 1.10 19.38 10.42
CA GLY A 151 0.49 19.67 11.72
C GLY A 151 -0.82 20.45 11.65
N LYS A 152 -1.21 20.97 10.49
CA LYS A 152 -2.50 21.66 10.28
C LYS A 152 -3.66 20.65 10.14
N VAL A 153 -3.36 19.42 9.73
CA VAL A 153 -4.32 18.32 9.60
C VAL A 153 -3.95 17.21 10.59
N ASN A 154 -4.83 16.93 11.53
CA ASN A 154 -4.63 15.80 12.45
C ASN A 154 -4.93 14.48 11.70
N LEU A 155 -3.87 13.78 11.30
CA LEU A 155 -4.00 12.52 10.55
C LEU A 155 -4.57 11.35 11.38
N ASN A 156 -4.75 11.51 12.68
CA ASN A 156 -5.45 10.55 13.55
C ASN A 156 -6.94 10.86 13.70
N ASP A 157 -7.40 11.99 13.21
CA ASP A 157 -8.81 12.38 13.19
C ASP A 157 -9.42 12.03 11.84
N LEU A 158 -10.38 11.09 11.85
CA LEU A 158 -11.07 10.63 10.65
C LEU A 158 -11.77 11.78 9.90
N THR A 159 -12.37 12.72 10.63
CA THR A 159 -13.09 13.85 10.03
C THR A 159 -12.11 14.77 9.29
N ALA A 160 -10.99 15.13 9.93
CA ALA A 160 -9.96 15.96 9.31
C ALA A 160 -9.33 15.27 8.07
N VAL A 161 -9.08 13.97 8.17
CA VAL A 161 -8.56 13.16 7.05
C VAL A 161 -9.57 13.10 5.90
N THR A 162 -10.85 12.85 6.19
CA THR A 162 -11.89 12.81 5.15
C THR A 162 -11.99 14.16 4.45
N ALA A 163 -12.07 15.26 5.20
CA ALA A 163 -12.12 16.61 4.63
C ALA A 163 -10.92 16.93 3.72
N LEU A 164 -9.70 16.49 4.11
CA LEU A 164 -8.51 16.64 3.29
C LEU A 164 -8.63 15.89 1.95
N PHE A 165 -9.04 14.63 1.99
CA PHE A 165 -9.15 13.83 0.76
C PHE A 165 -10.32 14.24 -0.12
N ASP A 166 -11.39 14.78 0.46
CA ASP A 166 -12.49 15.41 -0.29
C ASP A 166 -11.99 16.67 -1.01
N TYR A 167 -11.24 17.54 -0.33
CA TYR A 167 -10.60 18.71 -0.94
C TYR A 167 -9.68 18.33 -2.11
N LEU A 168 -8.77 17.34 -1.92
CA LEU A 168 -7.90 16.87 -2.99
C LEU A 168 -8.67 16.21 -4.15
N THR A 169 -9.78 15.54 -3.84
CA THR A 169 -10.67 14.94 -4.85
C THR A 169 -11.38 16.03 -5.66
N ASP A 170 -11.78 17.12 -5.03
CA ASP A 170 -12.43 18.26 -5.71
C ASP A 170 -11.43 18.99 -6.61
N ILE A 171 -10.18 19.19 -6.18
CA ILE A 171 -9.11 19.66 -7.05
C ILE A 171 -8.95 18.73 -8.26
N ALA A 172 -8.82 17.42 -8.03
CA ALA A 172 -8.66 16.44 -9.10
C ALA A 172 -9.80 16.50 -10.13
N LYS A 173 -11.04 16.69 -9.67
CA LYS A 173 -12.22 16.82 -10.55
C LYS A 173 -12.25 18.14 -11.32
N ARG A 174 -12.02 19.28 -10.64
CA ARG A 174 -12.08 20.60 -11.24
C ARG A 174 -11.02 20.80 -12.32
N HIS A 175 -9.82 20.30 -12.07
CA HIS A 175 -8.68 20.45 -12.99
C HIS A 175 -8.42 19.24 -13.89
N ASP A 176 -9.32 18.25 -13.87
CA ASP A 176 -9.26 17.05 -14.72
C ASP A 176 -7.93 16.28 -14.60
N CYS A 177 -7.33 16.23 -13.43
CA CYS A 177 -6.06 15.54 -13.15
C CYS A 177 -6.24 14.34 -12.21
N ALA A 178 -5.25 13.46 -12.17
CA ALA A 178 -5.11 12.46 -11.11
C ALA A 178 -4.25 13.03 -9.98
N VAL A 179 -4.60 12.74 -8.73
CA VAL A 179 -3.76 13.08 -7.57
C VAL A 179 -3.22 11.80 -6.95
N VAL A 180 -1.91 11.73 -6.75
CA VAL A 180 -1.23 10.63 -6.05
C VAL A 180 -0.65 11.16 -4.74
N VAL A 181 -0.96 10.50 -3.64
CA VAL A 181 -0.44 10.84 -2.32
C VAL A 181 0.34 9.66 -1.77
N VAL A 182 1.61 9.86 -1.47
CA VAL A 182 2.48 8.85 -0.85
C VAL A 182 2.36 8.94 0.67
N SER A 183 2.21 7.81 1.35
CA SER A 183 2.06 7.77 2.81
C SER A 183 2.84 6.61 3.43
N HIS A 184 3.39 6.85 4.62
CA HIS A 184 3.95 5.79 5.44
C HIS A 184 2.85 5.08 6.23
N LEU A 185 2.92 3.74 6.32
CA LEU A 185 2.08 2.99 7.25
C LEU A 185 2.57 3.27 8.68
N ASN A 186 1.68 3.78 9.53
CA ASN A 186 2.00 3.97 10.95
C ASN A 186 2.18 2.62 11.64
N LYS A 187 3.40 2.38 12.16
CA LYS A 187 3.73 1.21 12.98
C LYS A 187 3.38 1.35 14.46
N GLN A 188 2.85 2.48 14.87
CA GLN A 188 2.42 2.64 16.26
C GLN A 188 1.12 1.85 16.45
N ASP A 189 1.25 0.65 16.95
CA ASP A 189 0.45 -0.09 17.90
C ASP A 189 0.52 -1.58 17.64
N ASN A 190 1.33 -2.26 18.48
CA ASN A 190 1.32 -3.72 18.62
C ASN A 190 0.03 -4.26 19.31
N LYS A 191 -0.98 -3.42 19.53
CA LYS A 191 -2.29 -3.84 20.01
C LYS A 191 -3.27 -3.92 18.86
N ALA A 192 -3.78 -5.10 18.59
CA ALA A 192 -4.72 -5.41 17.50
C ALA A 192 -5.98 -4.52 17.46
N GLU A 193 -6.30 -3.86 18.57
CA GLU A 193 -7.48 -3.03 18.75
C GLU A 193 -7.35 -1.61 18.15
N TYR A 194 -6.13 -1.08 17.94
CA TYR A 194 -5.90 0.28 17.44
C TYR A 194 -5.25 0.37 16.05
N LYS A 195 -5.13 -0.75 15.33
CA LYS A 195 -4.59 -0.80 13.94
C LYS A 195 -5.43 -0.02 12.91
N GLY A 196 -6.45 0.71 13.35
CA GLY A 196 -7.54 1.08 12.48
C GLY A 196 -7.74 2.54 12.18
N PHE A 197 -7.58 3.47 13.10
CA PHE A 197 -8.21 4.77 12.87
C PHE A 197 -7.48 5.63 11.82
N GLY A 198 -6.19 5.87 11.90
CA GLY A 198 -5.48 6.69 10.90
C GLY A 198 -5.37 6.03 9.54
N SER A 199 -4.87 4.80 9.46
CA SER A 199 -4.64 4.10 8.19
C SER A 199 -5.92 3.59 7.51
N VAL A 200 -6.93 3.17 8.29
CA VAL A 200 -8.24 2.75 7.75
C VAL A 200 -9.04 3.94 7.25
N GLY A 201 -9.03 5.06 7.99
CA GLY A 201 -9.69 6.31 7.58
C GLY A 201 -9.13 6.85 6.28
N ILE A 202 -7.80 6.93 6.16
CA ILE A 202 -7.11 7.37 4.95
C ILE A 202 -7.50 6.46 3.77
N ARG A 203 -7.42 5.14 3.93
CA ARG A 203 -7.84 4.19 2.88
C ARG A 203 -9.32 4.29 2.52
N ALA A 204 -10.19 4.59 3.49
CA ALA A 204 -11.62 4.75 3.24
C ALA A 204 -11.92 5.96 2.33
N SER A 205 -11.18 7.05 2.51
CA SER A 205 -11.40 8.33 1.82
C SER A 205 -10.93 8.37 0.35
N VAL A 206 -10.09 7.42 -0.09
CA VAL A 206 -9.56 7.39 -1.46
C VAL A 206 -10.27 6.39 -2.35
N ARG A 207 -10.16 6.56 -3.68
CA ARG A 207 -10.76 5.67 -4.68
C ARG A 207 -9.86 4.54 -5.13
N SER A 208 -8.54 4.70 -5.03
CA SER A 208 -7.53 3.70 -5.34
C SER A 208 -6.47 3.68 -4.24
N THR A 209 -5.99 2.49 -3.88
CA THR A 209 -4.87 2.33 -2.95
C THR A 209 -3.89 1.32 -3.51
N LEU A 210 -2.64 1.73 -3.62
CA LEU A 210 -1.51 0.89 -3.99
C LEU A 210 -0.66 0.65 -2.73
N THR A 211 -0.38 -0.61 -2.41
CA THR A 211 0.46 -0.97 -1.27
C THR A 211 1.78 -1.54 -1.77
N SER A 212 2.88 -0.91 -1.38
CA SER A 212 4.24 -1.36 -1.70
C SER A 212 4.86 -2.13 -0.53
N GLY A 213 5.58 -3.21 -0.83
CA GLY A 213 6.28 -4.01 0.17
C GLY A 213 7.49 -4.75 -0.40
N LYS A 214 8.42 -5.15 0.46
CA LYS A 214 9.63 -5.90 0.08
C LYS A 214 9.31 -7.37 -0.21
N ILE A 215 9.95 -7.94 -1.22
CA ILE A 215 9.93 -9.36 -1.55
C ILE A 215 11.29 -9.96 -1.17
N GLY A 216 11.35 -10.61 -0.01
CA GLY A 216 12.60 -11.13 0.55
C GLY A 216 13.53 -10.05 1.11
N GLU A 217 14.46 -10.45 1.97
CA GLU A 217 15.47 -9.52 2.52
C GLU A 217 16.68 -9.44 1.56
N GLY A 218 17.16 -8.24 1.28
CA GLY A 218 18.36 -8.01 0.47
C GLY A 218 18.23 -8.31 -1.03
N THR A 219 17.02 -8.59 -1.53
CA THR A 219 16.82 -8.97 -2.94
C THR A 219 16.73 -7.77 -3.89
N GLY A 220 16.53 -6.56 -3.39
CA GLY A 220 16.18 -5.40 -4.22
C GLY A 220 14.80 -5.48 -4.88
N ARG A 221 14.00 -6.54 -4.59
CA ARG A 221 12.70 -6.79 -5.20
C ARG A 221 11.56 -6.32 -4.31
N PHE A 222 10.53 -5.78 -4.97
CA PHE A 222 9.36 -5.19 -4.33
C PHE A 222 8.09 -5.62 -5.06
N GLY A 223 6.98 -5.63 -4.31
CA GLY A 223 5.65 -5.81 -4.87
C GLY A 223 4.82 -4.55 -4.74
N LEU A 224 4.00 -4.27 -5.75
CA LEU A 224 3.00 -3.20 -5.75
C LEU A 224 1.62 -3.83 -5.90
N PHE A 225 0.78 -3.70 -4.87
CA PHE A 225 -0.55 -4.31 -4.80
C PHE A 225 -1.63 -3.25 -4.92
N HIS A 226 -2.61 -3.48 -5.78
CA HIS A 226 -3.81 -2.66 -5.88
C HIS A 226 -4.81 -3.10 -4.79
N SER A 227 -4.57 -2.63 -3.57
CA SER A 227 -5.27 -3.07 -2.35
C SER A 227 -6.72 -2.59 -2.25
N LYS A 228 -7.07 -1.51 -2.96
CA LYS A 228 -8.42 -0.96 -3.04
C LYS A 228 -8.66 -0.36 -4.40
N SER A 229 -9.82 -0.63 -4.97
CA SER A 229 -10.33 -0.02 -6.18
C SER A 229 -11.85 0.15 -6.08
N ASN A 230 -12.35 1.39 -6.15
CA ASN A 230 -13.77 1.65 -6.10
C ASN A 230 -14.36 1.69 -7.52
N GLY A 231 -15.34 0.82 -7.76
CA GLY A 231 -16.12 0.81 -9.00
C GLY A 231 -15.55 -0.03 -10.14
N ILE A 232 -14.35 -0.64 -9.98
CA ILE A 232 -13.79 -1.62 -10.91
C ILE A 232 -13.03 -2.71 -10.15
N ARG A 233 -12.73 -3.81 -10.84
CA ARG A 233 -11.88 -4.88 -10.29
C ARG A 233 -10.47 -4.33 -10.04
N PRO A 234 -9.83 -4.61 -8.90
CA PRO A 234 -8.44 -4.25 -8.67
C PRO A 234 -7.52 -4.82 -9.76
N GLY A 235 -6.50 -4.05 -10.12
CA GLY A 235 -5.45 -4.51 -11.04
C GLY A 235 -4.64 -5.65 -10.45
N ALA A 236 -3.97 -6.40 -11.33
CA ALA A 236 -3.06 -7.46 -10.93
C ALA A 236 -1.93 -6.92 -10.04
N PRO A 237 -1.45 -7.67 -9.06
CA PRO A 237 -0.25 -7.29 -8.32
C PRO A 237 0.96 -7.29 -9.25
N LEU A 238 1.86 -6.33 -9.08
CA LEU A 238 3.04 -6.16 -9.90
C LEU A 238 4.31 -6.36 -9.08
N GLU A 239 5.36 -6.85 -9.72
CA GLU A 239 6.70 -6.91 -9.13
C GLU A 239 7.64 -5.95 -9.86
N PHE A 240 8.52 -5.35 -9.09
CA PHE A 240 9.60 -4.51 -9.60
C PHE A 240 10.87 -4.69 -8.78
N GLU A 241 12.00 -4.34 -9.38
CA GLU A 241 13.32 -4.36 -8.76
C GLU A 241 13.90 -2.95 -8.78
N ILE A 242 14.52 -2.55 -7.69
CA ILE A 242 15.30 -1.32 -7.58
C ILE A 242 16.77 -1.70 -7.53
N PHE A 243 17.59 -1.12 -8.42
CA PHE A 243 19.02 -1.36 -8.52
C PHE A 243 19.76 -0.06 -8.85
N GLY A 244 21.09 -0.07 -8.80
CA GLY A 244 21.89 1.13 -9.04
C GLY A 244 21.44 2.33 -8.19
N ASP A 245 21.44 3.49 -8.81
CA ASP A 245 21.06 4.77 -8.18
C ASP A 245 19.55 5.06 -8.29
N ALA A 246 18.70 4.10 -7.94
CA ALA A 246 17.23 4.16 -7.99
C ALA A 246 16.60 3.85 -9.37
N GLU A 247 17.28 3.09 -10.22
CA GLU A 247 16.69 2.51 -11.41
C GLU A 247 15.60 1.51 -11.06
N VAL A 248 14.52 1.49 -11.83
CA VAL A 248 13.38 0.58 -11.62
C VAL A 248 13.19 -0.30 -12.83
N ARG A 249 13.20 -1.62 -12.60
CA ARG A 249 12.87 -2.63 -13.61
C ARG A 249 11.58 -3.31 -13.22
N TRP A 250 10.57 -3.25 -14.08
CA TRP A 250 9.34 -4.01 -13.91
C TRP A 250 9.57 -5.48 -14.23
N LEU A 251 9.15 -6.36 -13.33
CA LEU A 251 9.28 -7.82 -13.47
C LEU A 251 7.96 -8.47 -13.91
N GLY A 252 6.89 -7.67 -14.07
CA GLY A 252 5.57 -8.12 -14.52
C GLY A 252 4.61 -8.44 -13.39
N ILE A 253 3.64 -9.32 -13.65
CA ILE A 253 2.58 -9.69 -12.71
C ILE A 253 3.13 -10.59 -11.61
N SER A 254 2.89 -10.21 -10.35
CA SER A 254 3.26 -10.99 -9.17
C SER A 254 2.31 -12.17 -8.95
N LYS A 255 2.86 -13.29 -8.49
CA LYS A 255 2.09 -14.44 -7.98
C LYS A 255 1.82 -14.33 -6.47
N LEU A 256 2.38 -13.33 -5.80
CA LEU A 256 2.20 -13.11 -4.37
C LEU A 256 0.85 -12.47 -4.07
N THR A 257 0.31 -12.73 -2.89
CA THR A 257 -0.83 -12.00 -2.34
C THR A 257 -0.35 -10.82 -1.49
N GLU A 258 -1.20 -9.79 -1.32
CA GLU A 258 -0.90 -8.65 -0.44
C GLU A 258 -0.51 -9.13 0.99
N ARG A 259 -1.19 -10.15 1.51
CA ARG A 259 -0.88 -10.73 2.82
C ARG A 259 0.52 -11.33 2.87
N GLN A 260 0.97 -12.00 1.82
CA GLN A 260 2.31 -12.56 1.74
C GLN A 260 3.36 -11.47 1.68
N LEU A 261 3.10 -10.37 0.96
CA LEU A 261 3.97 -9.21 0.90
C LEU A 261 4.08 -8.50 2.27
N LEU A 262 2.94 -8.17 2.88
CA LEU A 262 2.90 -7.47 4.18
C LEU A 262 3.39 -8.33 5.33
N SER A 263 3.34 -9.67 5.19
CA SER A 263 3.87 -10.62 6.16
C SER A 263 5.38 -10.85 6.04
N GLY A 264 6.08 -10.09 5.22
CA GLY A 264 7.49 -10.28 4.79
C GLY A 264 8.55 -10.61 5.85
N LYS A 265 8.22 -10.50 7.13
CA LYS A 265 8.99 -11.06 8.25
C LYS A 265 8.37 -12.32 8.87
N GLY A 266 7.09 -12.62 8.54
CA GLY A 266 6.34 -13.68 9.20
C GLY A 266 6.48 -15.06 8.55
N ASN A 267 6.57 -15.13 7.23
CA ASN A 267 6.60 -16.42 6.54
C ASN A 267 8.00 -17.03 6.44
N GLU A 268 9.06 -16.22 6.30
CA GLU A 268 10.43 -16.78 6.29
C GLU A 268 10.88 -17.20 7.69
N LYS A 269 10.58 -16.40 8.73
CA LYS A 269 10.81 -16.83 10.11
C LYS A 269 9.95 -18.03 10.51
N LYS A 270 8.68 -18.12 10.04
CA LYS A 270 7.83 -19.29 10.26
C LYS A 270 8.27 -20.48 9.45
N LYS A 271 8.68 -20.29 8.17
CA LYS A 271 9.26 -21.36 7.34
C LYS A 271 10.61 -21.81 7.89
N GLY A 272 11.47 -20.87 8.34
CA GLY A 272 12.73 -21.20 8.99
C GLY A 272 12.53 -21.96 10.31
N LYS A 273 11.65 -21.49 11.18
CA LYS A 273 11.29 -22.18 12.42
C LYS A 273 10.66 -23.55 12.20
N TYR A 274 9.81 -23.66 11.18
CA TYR A 274 9.22 -24.93 10.77
C TYR A 274 10.28 -25.90 10.23
N ALA A 275 11.17 -25.46 9.37
CA ALA A 275 12.25 -26.26 8.81
C ALA A 275 13.24 -26.73 9.89
N ILE A 276 13.56 -25.84 10.85
CA ILE A 276 14.40 -26.18 12.01
C ILE A 276 13.72 -27.25 12.88
N ALA A 277 12.45 -27.06 13.23
CA ALA A 277 11.68 -28.03 14.01
C ALA A 277 11.55 -29.38 13.26
N ARG A 278 11.30 -29.33 11.94
CA ARG A 278 11.20 -30.50 11.09
C ARG A 278 12.51 -31.31 11.09
N LYS A 279 13.63 -30.63 10.82
CA LYS A 279 14.94 -31.26 10.80
C LYS A 279 15.26 -31.90 12.15
N TRP A 280 15.01 -31.19 13.26
CA TRP A 280 15.24 -31.69 14.60
C TRP A 280 14.39 -32.93 14.89
N LEU A 281 13.11 -32.94 14.56
CA LEU A 281 12.21 -34.08 14.77
C LEU A 281 12.60 -35.29 13.89
N GLU A 282 12.96 -35.09 12.63
CA GLU A 282 13.43 -36.14 11.74
C GLU A 282 14.71 -36.77 12.23
N GLU A 283 15.70 -35.98 12.73
CA GLU A 283 16.98 -36.49 13.25
C GLU A 283 16.85 -37.19 14.57
N ASN A 284 15.99 -36.71 15.48
CA ASN A 284 15.93 -37.24 16.85
C ASN A 284 14.90 -38.36 17.02
N LEU A 285 13.91 -38.45 16.14
CA LEU A 285 12.92 -39.55 16.11
C LEU A 285 13.28 -40.65 15.09
N ALA A 286 14.42 -40.54 14.42
CA ALA A 286 14.91 -41.55 13.51
C ALA A 286 15.16 -42.88 14.26
N ASP A 287 15.23 -43.99 13.50
CA ASP A 287 15.58 -45.32 14.00
C ASP A 287 14.66 -45.87 15.10
N GLY A 288 13.39 -45.47 15.12
CA GLY A 288 12.40 -45.94 16.10
C GLY A 288 12.52 -45.29 17.49
N ASN A 289 13.28 -44.23 17.61
CA ASN A 289 13.39 -43.48 18.87
C ASN A 289 12.05 -42.84 19.25
N ALA A 290 11.78 -42.86 20.58
CA ALA A 290 10.64 -42.12 21.14
C ALA A 290 11.14 -41.05 22.11
N ILE A 291 10.54 -39.86 22.04
CA ILE A 291 10.93 -38.72 22.90
C ILE A 291 9.70 -38.22 23.65
N TRP A 292 9.89 -37.92 24.93
CA TRP A 292 8.87 -37.36 25.78
C TRP A 292 8.53 -35.92 25.33
N THR A 293 7.24 -35.57 25.35
CA THR A 293 6.75 -34.27 24.88
C THR A 293 7.32 -33.05 25.63
N ALA A 294 7.71 -33.25 26.94
CA ALA A 294 8.36 -32.16 27.66
C ALA A 294 9.77 -31.88 27.13
N ASP A 295 10.54 -32.93 26.83
CA ASP A 295 11.90 -32.79 26.28
C ASP A 295 11.85 -32.19 24.87
N ILE A 296 10.82 -32.52 24.08
CA ILE A 296 10.57 -31.86 22.78
C ILE A 296 10.27 -30.39 22.99
N SER A 297 9.48 -30.02 24.01
CA SER A 297 9.15 -28.61 24.26
C SER A 297 10.39 -27.79 24.62
N GLU A 298 11.23 -28.33 25.49
CA GLU A 298 12.50 -27.72 25.92
C GLU A 298 13.46 -27.57 24.74
N ALA A 299 13.67 -28.62 23.97
CA ALA A 299 14.51 -28.59 22.77
C ALA A 299 14.01 -27.59 21.72
N MET A 300 12.69 -27.44 21.56
CA MET A 300 12.13 -26.45 20.63
C MET A 300 12.43 -25.01 21.08
N GLU A 301 12.43 -24.74 22.37
CA GLU A 301 12.81 -23.41 22.90
C GLU A 301 14.30 -23.15 22.70
N GLU A 302 15.17 -24.12 22.99
CA GLU A 302 16.62 -24.01 22.78
C GLU A 302 17.00 -23.71 21.33
N ILE A 303 16.36 -24.35 20.34
CA ILE A 303 16.61 -24.12 18.92
C ILE A 303 15.84 -22.93 18.35
N GLY A 304 15.20 -22.12 19.22
CA GLY A 304 14.52 -20.86 18.85
C GLY A 304 13.20 -21.03 18.11
N THR A 305 12.51 -22.15 18.29
CA THR A 305 11.16 -22.42 17.75
C THR A 305 10.13 -22.57 18.88
N SER A 306 8.99 -23.21 18.64
CA SER A 306 7.97 -23.44 19.67
C SER A 306 7.37 -24.83 19.56
N PHE A 307 6.89 -25.37 20.69
CA PHE A 307 6.19 -26.65 20.74
C PHE A 307 4.97 -26.70 19.81
N MET A 308 4.25 -25.57 19.63
CA MET A 308 3.16 -25.47 18.64
C MET A 308 3.64 -25.65 17.19
N THR A 309 4.87 -25.25 16.89
CA THR A 309 5.49 -25.50 15.58
C THR A 309 5.80 -26.98 15.43
N ALA A 310 6.35 -27.62 16.49
CA ALA A 310 6.60 -29.06 16.51
C ALA A 310 5.30 -29.88 16.33
N LYS A 311 4.20 -29.51 16.99
CA LYS A 311 2.88 -30.15 16.80
C LYS A 311 2.43 -30.14 15.32
N ARG A 312 2.61 -29.04 14.62
CA ARG A 312 2.27 -28.95 13.18
C ARG A 312 3.19 -29.84 12.34
N VAL A 313 4.48 -29.84 12.63
CA VAL A 313 5.45 -30.72 11.94
C VAL A 313 5.14 -32.20 12.21
N LYS A 314 4.75 -32.54 13.44
CA LYS A 314 4.29 -33.89 13.83
C LYS A 314 3.21 -34.42 12.89
N GLN A 315 2.16 -33.59 12.65
CA GLN A 315 1.06 -33.95 11.75
C GLN A 315 1.54 -34.16 10.31
N ASP A 316 2.40 -33.25 9.82
CA ASP A 316 2.90 -33.30 8.43
C ASP A 316 3.87 -34.47 8.18
N LEU A 317 4.59 -34.93 9.22
CA LEU A 317 5.51 -36.06 9.16
C LEU A 317 4.84 -37.42 9.50
N GLY A 318 3.59 -37.43 9.94
CA GLY A 318 2.91 -38.64 10.38
C GLY A 318 3.47 -39.22 11.66
N ILE A 319 4.13 -38.40 12.49
CA ILE A 319 4.65 -38.84 13.81
C ILE A 319 3.45 -39.16 14.70
N ARG A 320 3.49 -40.34 15.28
CA ARG A 320 2.48 -40.86 16.23
C ARG A 320 2.77 -40.45 17.65
N HIS A 321 1.83 -40.64 18.56
CA HIS A 321 2.01 -40.46 19.99
C HIS A 321 1.41 -41.65 20.73
N PHE A 322 1.95 -41.92 21.91
CA PHE A 322 1.49 -42.98 22.80
C PHE A 322 1.79 -42.60 24.25
N ARG A 323 1.14 -43.29 25.22
CA ARG A 323 1.41 -43.13 26.65
C ARG A 323 2.30 -44.25 27.15
N ARG A 324 3.27 -43.89 27.99
CA ARG A 324 4.09 -44.78 28.79
C ARG A 324 4.43 -44.06 30.10
N ASP A 325 4.25 -44.73 31.24
CA ASP A 325 4.54 -44.20 32.60
C ASP A 325 3.84 -42.82 32.86
N ASN A 326 2.59 -42.70 32.51
CA ASN A 326 1.80 -41.45 32.64
C ASN A 326 2.36 -40.25 31.84
N LYS A 327 3.21 -40.47 30.85
CA LYS A 327 3.83 -39.49 30.00
C LYS A 327 3.44 -39.70 28.53
N VAL A 328 3.34 -38.62 27.75
CA VAL A 328 3.08 -38.65 26.31
C VAL A 328 4.39 -38.63 25.56
N TRP A 329 4.58 -39.59 24.67
CA TRP A 329 5.78 -39.79 23.86
C TRP A 329 5.44 -39.62 22.38
N TRP A 330 6.38 -39.14 21.58
CA TRP A 330 6.28 -39.07 20.14
C TRP A 330 7.29 -40.00 19.48
N SER A 331 6.87 -40.75 18.43
CA SER A 331 7.71 -41.62 17.63
C SER A 331 7.12 -41.82 16.23
N PHE A 332 7.93 -42.22 15.27
CA PHE A 332 7.44 -42.70 13.99
C PHE A 332 6.78 -44.09 14.13
N ASP A 333 7.34 -44.94 14.97
CA ASP A 333 6.86 -46.30 15.25
C ASP A 333 6.31 -46.39 16.68
N ILE A 334 5.16 -47.04 16.84
CA ILE A 334 4.58 -47.27 18.16
C ILE A 334 5.10 -48.64 18.69
N PRO A 335 5.70 -48.71 19.86
CA PRO A 335 6.08 -49.97 20.47
C PRO A 335 4.86 -50.87 20.77
N ASP A 336 5.00 -52.17 20.61
CA ASP A 336 3.91 -53.15 20.80
C ASP A 336 3.33 -53.15 22.24
N ASP A 337 4.06 -52.58 23.20
CA ASP A 337 3.69 -52.45 24.62
C ASP A 337 3.13 -51.07 25.00
N ALA A 338 2.82 -50.21 24.04
CA ALA A 338 2.35 -48.85 24.28
C ALA A 338 0.83 -48.75 24.36
N ASP A 339 0.32 -47.99 25.31
CA ASP A 339 -1.08 -47.60 25.37
C ASP A 339 -1.38 -46.55 24.28
N LEU A 340 -2.29 -46.86 23.34
CA LEU A 340 -2.76 -45.90 22.33
C LEU A 340 -3.73 -44.94 22.99
N ASP A 341 -3.48 -43.66 22.90
CA ASP A 341 -4.30 -42.57 23.43
C ASP A 341 -5.05 -41.89 22.28
N ASP A 342 -6.31 -42.24 22.11
CA ASP A 342 -7.17 -41.68 21.03
C ASP A 342 -7.65 -40.23 21.34
N ASP A 343 -7.44 -39.71 22.55
CA ASP A 343 -7.99 -38.46 23.04
C ASP A 343 -7.04 -37.24 23.05
N TYR A 344 -5.81 -37.35 22.51
CA TYR A 344 -4.83 -36.27 22.55
C TYR A 344 -4.75 -35.53 21.22
N GLU A 345 -5.71 -34.58 20.97
CA GLU A 345 -5.63 -33.58 19.89
C GLU A 345 -4.89 -32.31 20.30
#